data_84228e28bdc9ad5788f3051ec4e7a1e2
#
_entry.id   84228e28bdc9ad5788f3051ec4e7a1e2
#
_cell.length_a   1.000
_cell.length_b   1.000
_cell.length_c   1.000
_cell.angle_alpha   90.00
_cell.angle_beta   90.00
_cell.angle_gamma   90.00
#
_symmetry.space_group_name_H-M   'P 1'
#
loop_
_entity.id
_entity.type
_entity.pdbx_description
1 polymer ?
#
loop_
_entity_poly.entity_id
_entity_poly.type
_entity_poly.pdbx_seq_one_letter_code
_entity_poly.pdbx_strand_id
1 'polypeptide(L)'
;MFKPTYLARLQACCNKFELADLLQIKVTFLTNVLYRIRPENQYKKFTIKKKSGGEREIFAPDEKLKDIQQRLSELLYICQEEIWAKNNIKQNVSHGFEKNKTIITNAERHRDKNIVFNIDIENFFPSFNFGRVRGYFIANQNFKLHPNVATIIAQIACLDGSLPQGSPCSR
;
A
#
# COMPACT_ATOMS: atom_id res chain seq x y z
N MET A 1 -16.00 26.65 8.02
CA MET A 1 -14.58 26.38 7.72
C MET A 1 -14.48 24.97 7.16
N PHE A 2 -14.14 24.79 5.88
CA PHE A 2 -14.03 23.46 5.28
C PHE A 2 -12.83 22.74 5.87
N LYS A 3 -13.03 21.54 6.42
CA LYS A 3 -11.91 20.68 6.83
C LYS A 3 -11.12 20.25 5.58
N PRO A 4 -9.78 20.38 5.58
CA PRO A 4 -8.97 19.90 4.46
C PRO A 4 -9.13 18.39 4.30
N THR A 5 -9.12 17.91 3.06
CA THR A 5 -9.18 16.49 2.72
C THR A 5 -7.95 15.75 3.25
N TYR A 6 -8.02 14.43 3.37
CA TYR A 6 -6.87 13.62 3.78
C TYR A 6 -5.71 13.72 2.79
N LEU A 7 -6.01 13.78 1.49
CA LEU A 7 -5.00 14.01 0.45
C LEU A 7 -4.30 15.35 0.64
N ALA A 8 -5.06 16.45 0.86
CA ALA A 8 -4.48 17.76 1.08
C ALA A 8 -3.62 17.81 2.35
N ARG A 9 -4.05 17.13 3.42
CA ARG A 9 -3.26 16.99 4.65
C ARG A 9 -1.98 16.20 4.42
N LEU A 10 -2.05 15.08 3.69
CA LEU A 10 -0.88 14.26 3.35
C LEU A 10 0.12 15.03 2.46
N GLN A 11 -0.38 15.79 1.48
CA GLN A 11 0.45 16.66 0.63
C GLN A 11 1.14 17.78 1.42
N ALA A 12 0.50 18.29 2.46
CA ALA A 12 1.07 19.32 3.34
C ALA A 12 2.12 18.77 4.32
N CYS A 13 2.17 17.46 4.54
CA CYS A 13 3.15 16.83 5.41
C CYS A 13 4.57 16.97 4.85
N CYS A 14 5.52 17.43 5.67
CA CYS A 14 6.93 17.61 5.30
C CYS A 14 7.88 16.72 6.11
N ASN A 15 7.41 16.17 7.22
CA ASN A 15 8.25 15.46 8.18
C ASN A 15 7.50 14.30 8.88
N LYS A 16 8.25 13.52 9.68
CA LYS A 16 7.71 12.36 10.39
C LYS A 16 6.69 12.69 11.48
N PHE A 17 6.76 13.90 12.06
CA PHE A 17 5.83 14.31 13.13
C PHE A 17 4.43 14.49 12.56
N GLU A 18 4.32 15.20 11.46
CA GLU A 18 3.06 15.47 10.76
C GLU A 18 2.47 14.19 10.17
N LEU A 19 3.33 13.30 9.62
CA LEU A 19 2.87 11.99 9.15
C LEU A 19 2.37 11.12 10.30
N ALA A 20 3.05 11.09 11.45
CA ALA A 20 2.63 10.32 12.61
C ALA A 20 1.28 10.82 13.16
N ASP A 21 1.07 12.14 13.20
CA ASP A 21 -0.21 12.76 13.57
C ASP A 21 -1.32 12.33 12.60
N LEU A 22 -1.05 12.39 11.30
CA LEU A 22 -2.00 11.98 10.27
C LEU A 22 -2.37 10.50 10.35
N LEU A 23 -1.41 9.64 10.71
CA LEU A 23 -1.61 8.21 10.98
C LEU A 23 -2.23 7.94 12.36
N GLN A 24 -2.45 8.96 13.18
CA GLN A 24 -2.98 8.86 14.54
C GLN A 24 -2.13 7.94 15.45
N ILE A 25 -0.80 8.07 15.35
CA ILE A 25 0.15 7.35 16.19
C ILE A 25 1.14 8.30 16.84
N LYS A 26 1.71 7.88 17.97
CA LYS A 26 2.80 8.65 18.60
C LYS A 26 4.04 8.62 17.72
N VAL A 27 4.66 9.77 17.49
CA VAL A 27 5.93 9.85 16.73
C VAL A 27 7.05 9.01 17.33
N THR A 28 7.06 8.84 18.64
CA THR A 28 7.99 7.96 19.34
C THR A 28 7.79 6.50 18.96
N PHE A 29 6.53 6.07 18.77
CA PHE A 29 6.19 4.73 18.30
C PHE A 29 6.68 4.52 16.86
N LEU A 30 6.37 5.45 15.95
CA LEU A 30 6.87 5.41 14.56
C LEU A 30 8.40 5.37 14.51
N THR A 31 9.06 6.24 15.28
CA THR A 31 10.53 6.29 15.34
C THR A 31 11.12 4.98 15.88
N ASN A 32 10.52 4.39 16.90
CA ASN A 32 10.97 3.11 17.47
C ASN A 32 10.88 1.98 16.44
N VAL A 33 9.75 1.86 15.75
CA VAL A 33 9.51 0.81 14.74
C VAL A 33 10.45 0.95 13.55
N LEU A 34 10.64 2.16 13.03
CA LEU A 34 11.44 2.37 11.81
C LEU A 34 12.96 2.38 12.05
N TYR A 35 13.42 2.93 13.18
CA TYR A 35 14.84 3.23 13.34
C TYR A 35 15.51 2.44 14.47
N ARG A 36 14.76 2.01 15.50
CA ARG A 36 15.33 1.27 16.62
C ARG A 36 15.19 -0.24 16.42
N ILE A 37 13.98 -0.73 16.15
CA ILE A 37 13.75 -2.15 15.90
C ILE A 37 14.15 -2.50 14.45
N ARG A 38 13.86 -1.60 13.51
CA ARG A 38 13.99 -1.66 12.05
C ARG A 38 12.97 -2.63 11.42
N PRO A 39 12.39 -2.29 10.27
CA PRO A 39 11.38 -3.13 9.60
C PRO A 39 11.87 -4.55 9.32
N GLU A 40 13.13 -4.74 8.94
CA GLU A 40 13.73 -6.04 8.60
C GLU A 40 13.60 -7.07 9.74
N ASN A 41 13.64 -6.60 10.98
CA ASN A 41 13.56 -7.46 12.18
C ASN A 41 12.11 -7.70 12.64
N GLN A 42 11.11 -7.21 11.93
CA GLN A 42 9.71 -7.23 12.33
C GLN A 42 8.85 -8.10 11.40
N TYR A 43 9.45 -9.02 10.65
CA TYR A 43 8.74 -9.94 9.80
C TYR A 43 8.99 -11.40 10.20
N LYS A 44 7.92 -12.20 10.15
CA LYS A 44 8.00 -13.65 10.18
C LYS A 44 7.86 -14.17 8.76
N LYS A 45 8.85 -14.89 8.29
CA LYS A 45 8.85 -15.56 6.98
C LYS A 45 8.28 -16.97 7.13
N PHE A 46 7.34 -17.34 6.27
CA PHE A 46 6.84 -18.69 6.14
C PHE A 46 6.45 -18.99 4.69
N THR A 47 6.37 -20.27 4.36
CA THR A 47 6.10 -20.73 3.01
C THR A 47 4.72 -21.37 2.93
N ILE A 48 3.98 -21.08 1.88
CA ILE A 48 2.71 -21.73 1.54
C ILE A 48 2.81 -22.43 0.20
N LYS A 49 2.21 -23.61 0.09
CA LYS A 49 2.12 -24.35 -1.18
C LYS A 49 1.14 -23.69 -2.13
N LYS A 50 1.53 -23.51 -3.38
CA LYS A 50 0.61 -23.02 -4.44
C LYS A 50 -0.26 -24.19 -4.93
N LYS A 51 -1.51 -23.91 -5.31
CA LYS A 51 -2.40 -24.93 -5.92
C LYS A 51 -1.87 -25.45 -7.25
N SER A 52 -1.13 -24.63 -7.99
CA SER A 52 -0.49 -24.96 -9.27
C SER A 52 0.87 -25.69 -9.14
N GLY A 53 1.27 -26.07 -7.94
CA GLY A 53 2.61 -26.59 -7.64
C GLY A 53 3.62 -25.50 -7.31
N GLY A 54 4.68 -25.86 -6.56
CA GLY A 54 5.69 -24.93 -6.05
C GLY A 54 5.28 -24.25 -4.75
N GLU A 55 6.12 -23.34 -4.30
CA GLU A 55 6.00 -22.65 -3.01
C GLU A 55 5.92 -21.13 -3.20
N ARG A 56 5.33 -20.47 -2.21
CA ARG A 56 5.25 -19.01 -2.14
C ARG A 56 5.73 -18.58 -0.76
N GLU A 57 6.70 -17.70 -0.72
CA GLU A 57 7.16 -17.08 0.50
C GLU A 57 6.21 -15.94 0.90
N ILE A 58 5.82 -15.95 2.16
CA ILE A 58 4.97 -14.91 2.76
C ILE A 58 5.75 -14.27 3.90
N PHE A 59 5.71 -12.96 3.93
CA PHE A 59 6.33 -12.13 4.97
C PHE A 59 5.23 -11.47 5.79
N ALA A 60 4.96 -12.00 6.97
CA ALA A 60 3.99 -11.45 7.89
C ALA A 60 4.67 -10.47 8.85
N PRO A 61 4.29 -9.17 8.83
CA PRO A 61 4.81 -8.20 9.80
C PRO A 61 4.32 -8.54 11.21
N ASP A 62 5.13 -8.19 12.22
CA ASP A 62 4.70 -8.24 13.61
C ASP A 62 3.59 -7.22 13.89
N GLU A 63 2.96 -7.31 15.07
CA GLU A 63 1.80 -6.48 15.41
C GLU A 63 2.09 -4.98 15.32
N LYS A 64 3.31 -4.54 15.70
CA LYS A 64 3.67 -3.12 15.73
C LYS A 64 3.81 -2.54 14.33
N LEU A 65 4.57 -3.22 13.47
CA LEU A 65 4.72 -2.81 12.08
C LEU A 65 3.41 -2.96 11.33
N LYS A 66 2.67 -4.04 11.59
CA LYS A 66 1.37 -4.30 10.97
C LYS A 66 0.35 -3.19 11.26
N ASP A 67 0.28 -2.68 12.52
CA ASP A 67 -0.61 -1.56 12.86
C ASP A 67 -0.28 -0.31 12.04
N ILE A 68 1.01 0.06 11.94
CA ILE A 68 1.43 1.20 11.13
C ILE A 68 1.08 1.00 9.66
N GLN A 69 1.34 -0.18 9.11
CA GLN A 69 1.06 -0.52 7.72
C GLN A 69 -0.44 -0.50 7.41
N GLN A 70 -1.28 -0.97 8.32
CA GLN A 70 -2.73 -0.93 8.15
C GLN A 70 -3.24 0.51 8.11
N ARG A 71 -2.79 1.37 9.04
CA ARG A 71 -3.16 2.79 9.08
C ARG A 71 -2.68 3.53 7.83
N LEU A 72 -1.46 3.25 7.37
CA LEU A 72 -0.94 3.82 6.14
C LEU A 72 -1.76 3.36 4.92
N SER A 73 -2.06 2.08 4.81
CA SER A 73 -2.87 1.53 3.73
C SER A 73 -4.27 2.15 3.71
N GLU A 74 -4.89 2.33 4.87
CA GLU A 74 -6.21 2.98 4.98
C GLU A 74 -6.15 4.46 4.61
N LEU A 75 -5.15 5.20 5.07
CA LEU A 75 -4.93 6.60 4.68
C LEU A 75 -4.77 6.74 3.16
N LEU A 76 -3.93 5.91 2.55
CA LEU A 76 -3.69 5.94 1.11
C LEU A 76 -4.95 5.56 0.32
N TYR A 77 -5.74 4.62 0.82
CA TYR A 77 -7.02 4.26 0.22
C TYR A 77 -8.00 5.44 0.23
N ILE A 78 -8.13 6.15 1.36
CA ILE A 78 -8.98 7.37 1.45
C ILE A 78 -8.48 8.43 0.46
N CYS A 79 -7.17 8.68 0.41
CA CYS A 79 -6.59 9.62 -0.56
C CYS A 79 -6.90 9.22 -2.01
N GLN A 80 -6.87 7.93 -2.32
CA GLN A 80 -7.19 7.41 -3.64
C GLN A 80 -8.68 7.63 -3.99
N GLU A 81 -9.59 7.40 -3.04
CA GLU A 81 -11.02 7.69 -3.23
C GLU A 81 -11.26 9.19 -3.48
N GLU A 82 -10.57 10.09 -2.75
CA GLU A 82 -10.63 11.53 -2.97
C GLU A 82 -10.12 11.93 -4.37
N ILE A 83 -9.04 11.30 -4.84
CA ILE A 83 -8.50 11.49 -6.20
C ILE A 83 -9.51 11.05 -7.26
N TRP A 84 -10.13 9.89 -7.08
CA TRP A 84 -11.14 9.40 -8.01
C TRP A 84 -12.36 10.29 -8.06
N ALA A 85 -12.85 10.73 -6.91
CA ALA A 85 -13.98 11.66 -6.82
C ALA A 85 -13.67 13.00 -7.51
N LYS A 86 -12.49 13.57 -7.25
CA LYS A 86 -12.04 14.83 -7.87
C LYS A 86 -11.94 14.75 -9.38
N ASN A 87 -11.49 13.61 -9.92
CA ASN A 87 -11.27 13.42 -11.35
C ASN A 87 -12.46 12.74 -12.07
N ASN A 88 -13.59 12.53 -11.38
CA ASN A 88 -14.75 11.79 -11.89
C ASN A 88 -14.39 10.39 -12.44
N ILE A 89 -13.39 9.72 -11.84
CA ILE A 89 -12.95 8.40 -12.24
C ILE A 89 -13.89 7.36 -11.64
N LYS A 90 -14.63 6.66 -12.51
CA LYS A 90 -15.41 5.48 -12.11
C LYS A 90 -14.48 4.26 -12.09
N GLN A 91 -14.15 3.78 -10.89
CA GLN A 91 -13.33 2.57 -10.74
C GLN A 91 -14.13 1.32 -11.12
N ASN A 92 -13.89 0.82 -12.33
CA ASN A 92 -14.62 -0.33 -12.89
C ASN A 92 -13.72 -1.52 -13.24
N VAL A 93 -12.41 -1.37 -13.20
CA VAL A 93 -11.46 -2.35 -13.72
C VAL A 93 -10.96 -3.27 -12.62
N SER A 94 -10.45 -2.73 -11.51
CA SER A 94 -9.94 -3.55 -10.42
C SER A 94 -11.05 -4.14 -9.56
N HIS A 95 -10.95 -5.43 -9.26
CA HIS A 95 -11.80 -6.14 -8.30
C HIS A 95 -10.99 -6.73 -7.14
N GLY A 96 -9.66 -6.79 -7.27
CA GLY A 96 -8.76 -7.20 -6.21
C GLY A 96 -8.52 -6.06 -5.22
N PHE A 97 -8.61 -6.34 -3.91
CA PHE A 97 -8.37 -5.41 -2.81
C PHE A 97 -9.29 -4.18 -2.75
N GLU A 98 -10.34 -4.14 -3.56
CA GLU A 98 -11.34 -3.08 -3.56
C GLU A 98 -12.49 -3.37 -2.60
N LYS A 99 -12.92 -2.35 -1.84
CA LYS A 99 -14.09 -2.45 -0.97
C LYS A 99 -15.34 -2.77 -1.79
N ASN A 100 -16.19 -3.66 -1.27
CA ASN A 100 -17.45 -4.08 -1.89
C ASN A 100 -17.32 -4.81 -3.24
N LYS A 101 -16.11 -5.24 -3.62
CA LYS A 101 -15.86 -6.08 -4.79
C LYS A 101 -15.39 -7.47 -4.39
N THR A 102 -15.76 -8.45 -5.16
CA THR A 102 -15.50 -9.88 -4.90
C THR A 102 -15.07 -10.59 -6.18
N ILE A 103 -14.63 -11.84 -6.05
CA ILE A 103 -14.41 -12.73 -7.21
C ILE A 103 -15.66 -12.88 -8.06
N ILE A 104 -16.85 -12.83 -7.45
CA ILE A 104 -18.14 -12.93 -8.17
C ILE A 104 -18.34 -11.69 -9.03
N THR A 105 -18.19 -10.48 -8.48
CA THR A 105 -18.32 -9.23 -9.25
C THR A 105 -17.27 -9.12 -10.36
N ASN A 106 -16.09 -9.74 -10.20
CA ASN A 106 -15.13 -9.87 -11.28
C ASN A 106 -15.61 -10.82 -12.36
N ALA A 107 -16.07 -12.02 -11.98
CA ALA A 107 -16.58 -13.03 -12.92
C ALA A 107 -17.77 -12.53 -13.75
N GLU A 108 -18.67 -11.75 -13.15
CA GLU A 108 -19.81 -11.13 -13.84
C GLU A 108 -19.39 -10.24 -15.02
N ARG A 109 -18.20 -9.62 -14.99
CA ARG A 109 -17.67 -8.82 -16.10
C ARG A 109 -17.30 -9.66 -17.33
N HIS A 110 -17.06 -10.93 -17.11
CA HIS A 110 -16.68 -11.89 -18.14
C HIS A 110 -17.85 -12.78 -18.58
N ARG A 111 -19.02 -12.60 -17.96
CA ARG A 111 -20.25 -13.32 -18.32
C ARG A 111 -20.61 -13.04 -19.78
N ASP A 112 -21.09 -14.06 -20.48
CA ASP A 112 -21.53 -13.99 -21.87
C ASP A 112 -20.46 -13.49 -22.87
N LYS A 113 -19.17 -13.68 -22.53
CA LYS A 113 -18.05 -13.44 -23.44
C LYS A 113 -17.60 -14.72 -24.11
N ASN A 114 -17.39 -14.67 -25.43
CA ASN A 114 -16.92 -15.82 -26.21
C ASN A 114 -15.50 -16.25 -25.82
N ILE A 115 -14.68 -15.29 -25.38
CA ILE A 115 -13.28 -15.55 -25.00
C ILE A 115 -12.96 -14.76 -23.72
N VAL A 116 -12.33 -15.44 -22.75
CA VAL A 116 -11.75 -14.83 -21.55
C VAL A 116 -10.27 -15.16 -21.52
N PHE A 117 -9.43 -14.13 -21.53
CA PHE A 117 -7.98 -14.27 -21.49
C PHE A 117 -7.46 -13.89 -20.10
N ASN A 118 -6.75 -14.82 -19.45
CA ASN A 118 -6.14 -14.61 -18.16
C ASN A 118 -4.63 -14.47 -18.30
N ILE A 119 -4.07 -13.41 -17.72
CA ILE A 119 -2.63 -13.18 -17.62
C ILE A 119 -2.27 -12.92 -16.17
N ASP A 120 -1.07 -13.31 -15.77
CA ASP A 120 -0.50 -13.02 -14.46
C ASP A 120 0.89 -12.41 -14.62
N ILE A 121 1.23 -11.46 -13.76
CA ILE A 121 2.53 -10.79 -13.79
C ILE A 121 3.47 -11.53 -12.84
N GLU A 122 4.51 -12.14 -13.40
CA GLU A 122 5.53 -12.79 -12.62
C GLU A 122 6.31 -11.76 -11.78
N ASN A 123 6.60 -12.14 -10.53
CA ASN A 123 7.37 -11.31 -9.60
C ASN A 123 6.83 -9.89 -9.41
N PHE A 124 5.50 -9.71 -9.45
CA PHE A 124 4.85 -8.40 -9.32
C PHE A 124 5.35 -7.62 -8.10
N PHE A 125 5.24 -8.17 -6.88
CA PHE A 125 5.67 -7.47 -5.66
C PHE A 125 7.17 -7.14 -5.62
N PRO A 126 8.10 -8.08 -5.92
CA PRO A 126 9.52 -7.78 -5.98
C PRO A 126 9.89 -6.72 -7.03
N SER A 127 9.08 -6.54 -8.08
CA SER A 127 9.32 -5.51 -9.09
C SER A 127 9.12 -4.08 -8.56
N PHE A 128 8.35 -3.92 -7.47
CA PHE A 128 8.14 -2.64 -6.78
C PHE A 128 9.21 -2.43 -5.71
N ASN A 129 10.38 -1.97 -6.14
CA ASN A 129 11.46 -1.67 -5.22
C ASN A 129 11.24 -0.34 -4.48
N PHE A 130 12.03 -0.13 -3.41
CA PHE A 130 12.01 1.07 -2.58
C PHE A 130 12.05 2.37 -3.39
N GLY A 131 12.93 2.43 -4.39
CA GLY A 131 13.09 3.61 -5.24
C GLY A 131 11.83 3.90 -6.06
N ARG A 132 11.17 2.86 -6.59
CA ARG A 132 9.91 3.00 -7.32
C ARG A 132 8.78 3.46 -6.42
N VAL A 133 8.63 2.87 -5.23
CA VAL A 133 7.61 3.29 -4.25
C VAL A 133 7.82 4.74 -3.86
N ARG A 134 9.03 5.11 -3.44
CA ARG A 134 9.39 6.50 -3.09
C ARG A 134 9.17 7.46 -4.26
N GLY A 135 9.67 7.11 -5.44
CA GLY A 135 9.57 7.92 -6.65
C GLY A 135 8.13 8.15 -7.08
N TYR A 136 7.27 7.15 -6.95
CA TYR A 136 5.84 7.28 -7.23
C TYR A 136 5.22 8.41 -6.40
N PHE A 137 5.40 8.41 -5.08
CA PHE A 137 4.80 9.42 -4.21
C PHE A 137 5.36 10.83 -4.44
N ILE A 138 6.60 10.96 -4.91
CA ILE A 138 7.19 12.27 -5.25
C ILE A 138 6.69 12.76 -6.62
N ALA A 139 6.74 11.90 -7.64
CA ALA A 139 6.52 12.29 -9.02
C ALA A 139 5.05 12.26 -9.47
N ASN A 140 4.21 11.45 -8.83
CA ASN A 140 2.80 11.35 -9.20
C ASN A 140 2.07 12.68 -8.99
N GLN A 141 1.40 13.16 -10.03
CA GLN A 141 0.75 14.48 -10.02
C GLN A 141 -0.35 14.64 -8.98
N ASN A 142 -0.99 13.54 -8.58
CA ASN A 142 -2.03 13.57 -7.56
C ASN A 142 -1.48 13.56 -6.14
N PHE A 143 -0.31 12.93 -5.91
CA PHE A 143 0.28 12.88 -4.57
C PHE A 143 1.28 14.02 -4.35
N LYS A 144 2.32 14.15 -5.14
CA LYS A 144 3.38 15.20 -5.02
C LYS A 144 3.89 15.40 -3.59
N LEU A 145 4.17 14.28 -2.90
CA LEU A 145 4.57 14.33 -1.51
C LEU A 145 5.99 14.88 -1.33
N HIS A 146 6.21 15.48 -0.16
CA HIS A 146 7.55 15.87 0.25
C HIS A 146 8.51 14.65 0.29
N PRO A 147 9.76 14.75 -0.20
CA PRO A 147 10.69 13.63 -0.28
C PRO A 147 10.92 12.88 1.03
N ASN A 148 10.92 13.57 2.17
CA ASN A 148 11.05 12.95 3.49
C ASN A 148 9.86 12.03 3.80
N VAL A 149 8.64 12.49 3.52
CA VAL A 149 7.40 11.73 3.76
C VAL A 149 7.35 10.52 2.84
N ALA A 150 7.64 10.70 1.55
CA ALA A 150 7.73 9.61 0.59
C ALA A 150 8.77 8.54 0.99
N THR A 151 9.89 8.97 1.56
CA THR A 151 10.92 8.06 2.10
C THR A 151 10.38 7.26 3.28
N ILE A 152 9.68 7.89 4.23
CA ILE A 152 9.10 7.19 5.39
C ILE A 152 8.03 6.19 4.93
N ILE A 153 7.18 6.58 3.99
CA ILE A 153 6.17 5.67 3.40
C ILE A 153 6.85 4.45 2.78
N ALA A 154 7.90 4.64 2.00
CA ALA A 154 8.65 3.54 1.41
C ALA A 154 9.35 2.66 2.46
N GLN A 155 9.86 3.24 3.57
CA GLN A 155 10.41 2.49 4.70
C GLN A 155 9.38 1.63 5.42
N ILE A 156 8.14 2.13 5.58
CA ILE A 156 7.03 1.36 6.18
C ILE A 156 6.61 0.21 5.26
N ALA A 157 6.59 0.42 3.95
CA ALA A 157 6.02 -0.50 2.98
C ALA A 157 6.98 -1.59 2.53
N CYS A 158 8.28 -1.32 2.44
CA CYS A 158 9.27 -2.22 1.85
C CYS A 158 10.02 -3.07 2.91
N LEU A 159 10.35 -4.28 2.52
CA LEU A 159 11.25 -5.21 3.19
C LEU A 159 12.36 -5.58 2.21
N ASP A 160 13.62 -5.54 2.65
CA ASP A 160 14.81 -5.88 1.82
C ASP A 160 14.79 -5.18 0.45
N GLY A 161 14.37 -3.91 0.46
CA GLY A 161 14.37 -3.06 -0.72
C GLY A 161 13.19 -3.23 -1.68
N SER A 162 12.19 -4.08 -1.39
CA SER A 162 11.00 -4.28 -2.24
C SER A 162 9.71 -4.48 -1.43
N LEU A 163 8.54 -4.45 -2.10
CA LEU A 163 7.27 -4.74 -1.44
C LEU A 163 7.22 -6.24 -1.06
N PRO A 164 7.02 -6.56 0.22
CA PRO A 164 6.90 -7.94 0.66
C PRO A 164 5.50 -8.50 0.36
N GLN A 165 5.42 -9.76 -0.05
CA GLN A 165 4.14 -10.43 -0.22
C GLN A 165 3.54 -10.82 1.13
N GLY A 166 2.31 -10.37 1.42
CA GLY A 166 1.59 -10.65 2.66
C GLY A 166 1.52 -9.47 3.65
N SER A 167 2.18 -8.36 3.34
CA SER A 167 2.07 -7.11 4.11
C SER A 167 0.75 -6.37 3.83
N PRO A 168 0.18 -5.64 4.80
CA PRO A 168 -0.95 -4.74 4.55
C PRO A 168 -0.69 -3.67 3.47
N CYS A 169 0.55 -3.24 3.29
CA CYS A 169 0.94 -2.27 2.24
C CYS A 169 1.08 -2.88 0.85
N SER A 170 0.96 -4.20 0.70
CA SER A 170 0.96 -4.89 -0.61
C SER A 170 -0.44 -5.10 -1.19
N ARG A 171 -1.43 -4.40 -0.66
CA ARG A 171 -2.82 -4.42 -1.12
C ARG A 171 -3.13 -3.23 -2.00
#